data_04f6a471d90044762f6fee7dbd3e3aea
#
_entry.id   04f6a471d90044762f6fee7dbd3e3aea
#
_cell.length_a   1.000
_cell.length_b   1.000
_cell.length_c   1.000
_cell.angle_alpha   90.00
_cell.angle_beta   90.00
_cell.angle_gamma   90.00
#
_symmetry.space_group_name_H-M   'P 1'
#
loop_
_entity.id
_entity.type
_entity.pdbx_description
1 polymer ?
#
loop_
_entity_poly.entity_id
_entity_poly.type
_entity_poly.pdbx_seq_one_letter_code
_entity_poly.pdbx_strand_id
1 'polypeptide(L)'
;MSKILKASAGLFIITIIARILGFIRETVLVGTYGTGMVTDAYITSMNIPSILFTAISSALATTLIPLFFQVEKEKGEESSLNFLYNITSIAIVATLILSVIGFIFARPLTQIFAIQFTGEKLEIATRLTKIMIFGMIFIGLSNIMMSFLQIKNNFLIPGMMAIPYNLIVISVIFFSNNNIEILAMGTFIAMISQFLFQHYFAVKNGFKFKFYINLKDDYIKKMIPLVLPVFLAVGVRQINIIIDRSLASTLGDGIITILNSANKLNEFALGLFISSITVVIYPLIAKLSVDDKRTSLVPIVRKSINTIIILIVPVSIGAMVLVNPIVSVVYERGNFNETSTALTSGALVFYSIGMVGSGLTTILNQVFYAFNDTNTPMKIASVSVVLNIVFNFILIKYMGYRGLTLATSIASISGSIILFIKLKKNIGDFEQVNIIKTTLKSIIAAVLMGVVVSFVYKFSINLTQFEFLSIIISVIVGSIVYGIMLITFKVDEVNWLLNYFKYSICKKSKLEIN
;
A
#
# COMPACT_ATOMS: atom_id res chain seq x y z
N MET A 1 12.40 -23.24 15.70
CA MET A 1 11.47 -22.18 15.20
C MET A 1 10.07 -22.76 15.15
N SER A 2 9.07 -22.10 15.78
CA SER A 2 7.68 -22.56 15.73
C SER A 2 7.15 -22.55 14.28
N LYS A 3 6.20 -23.46 13.94
CA LYS A 3 5.57 -23.51 12.60
C LYS A 3 5.02 -22.15 12.18
N ILE A 4 4.52 -21.37 13.14
CA ILE A 4 4.00 -20.00 12.94
C ILE A 4 5.10 -19.05 12.47
N LEU A 5 6.28 -19.09 13.09
CA LEU A 5 7.39 -18.20 12.72
C LEU A 5 7.93 -18.49 11.30
N LYS A 6 7.95 -19.76 10.90
CA LYS A 6 8.33 -20.16 9.51
C LYS A 6 7.29 -19.69 8.50
N ALA A 7 6.00 -19.83 8.80
CA ALA A 7 4.92 -19.37 7.92
C ALA A 7 4.93 -17.84 7.77
N SER A 8 5.13 -17.10 8.86
CA SER A 8 5.23 -15.63 8.84
C SER A 8 6.45 -15.14 8.05
N ALA A 9 7.61 -15.78 8.22
CA ALA A 9 8.80 -15.46 7.44
C ALA A 9 8.60 -15.76 5.94
N GLY A 10 7.98 -16.88 5.60
CA GLY A 10 7.63 -17.21 4.21
C GLY A 10 6.69 -16.18 3.58
N LEU A 11 5.64 -15.78 4.30
CA LEU A 11 4.71 -14.75 3.84
C LEU A 11 5.40 -13.39 3.64
N PHE A 12 6.32 -13.02 4.53
CA PHE A 12 7.10 -11.79 4.42
C PHE A 12 7.96 -11.78 3.14
N ILE A 13 8.71 -12.86 2.88
CA ILE A 13 9.53 -12.99 1.66
C ILE A 13 8.67 -12.90 0.40
N ILE A 14 7.55 -13.63 0.36
CA ILE A 14 6.62 -13.61 -0.77
C ILE A 14 6.06 -12.21 -1.00
N THR A 15 5.71 -11.50 0.06
CA THR A 15 5.21 -10.12 -0.02
C THR A 15 6.26 -9.18 -0.62
N ILE A 16 7.53 -9.33 -0.23
CA ILE A 16 8.63 -8.55 -0.82
C ILE A 16 8.80 -8.87 -2.29
N ILE A 17 8.83 -10.15 -2.67
CA ILE A 17 8.95 -10.57 -4.09
C ILE A 17 7.79 -9.98 -4.92
N ALA A 18 6.56 -10.08 -4.43
CA ALA A 18 5.39 -9.54 -5.10
C ALA A 18 5.47 -8.00 -5.29
N ARG A 19 5.99 -7.28 -4.30
CA ARG A 19 6.23 -5.83 -4.40
C ARG A 19 7.32 -5.48 -5.40
N ILE A 20 8.43 -6.21 -5.41
CA ILE A 20 9.52 -6.01 -6.37
C ILE A 20 8.99 -6.25 -7.79
N LEU A 21 8.26 -7.33 -8.04
CA LEU A 21 7.66 -7.61 -9.34
C LEU A 21 6.67 -6.52 -9.77
N GLY A 22 5.83 -6.03 -8.86
CA GLY A 22 4.93 -4.92 -9.12
C GLY A 22 5.66 -3.62 -9.46
N PHE A 23 6.79 -3.38 -8.81
CA PHE A 23 7.66 -2.24 -9.08
C PHE A 23 8.36 -2.35 -10.44
N ILE A 24 8.91 -3.54 -10.77
CA ILE A 24 9.51 -3.83 -12.09
C ILE A 24 8.46 -3.65 -13.19
N ARG A 25 7.24 -4.14 -13.00
CA ARG A 25 6.15 -3.93 -13.96
C ARG A 25 5.91 -2.45 -14.25
N GLU A 26 5.86 -1.61 -13.22
CA GLU A 26 5.66 -0.16 -13.39
C GLU A 26 6.82 0.47 -14.17
N THR A 27 8.05 0.12 -13.80
CA THR A 27 9.26 0.60 -14.47
C THR A 27 9.29 0.22 -15.95
N VAL A 28 8.95 -1.03 -16.27
CA VAL A 28 8.90 -1.51 -17.66
C VAL A 28 7.76 -0.82 -18.43
N LEU A 29 6.60 -0.62 -17.80
CA LEU A 29 5.46 0.08 -18.40
C LEU A 29 5.85 1.50 -18.85
N VAL A 30 6.37 2.30 -17.92
CA VAL A 30 6.70 3.69 -18.23
C VAL A 30 7.94 3.82 -19.11
N GLY A 31 8.87 2.87 -19.03
CA GLY A 31 10.01 2.79 -19.94
C GLY A 31 9.60 2.50 -21.40
N THR A 32 8.58 1.65 -21.59
CA THR A 32 8.10 1.29 -22.93
C THR A 32 7.14 2.32 -23.51
N TYR A 33 6.16 2.79 -22.72
CA TYR A 33 5.09 3.67 -23.21
C TYR A 33 5.31 5.15 -22.88
N GLY A 34 6.26 5.47 -22.00
CA GLY A 34 6.54 6.84 -21.57
C GLY A 34 5.46 7.41 -20.63
N THR A 35 5.54 8.73 -20.42
CA THR A 35 4.52 9.54 -19.76
C THR A 35 3.76 10.35 -20.80
N GLY A 36 2.49 10.06 -21.01
CA GLY A 36 1.71 10.74 -22.04
C GLY A 36 0.25 10.31 -22.05
N MET A 37 -0.45 10.76 -23.07
CA MET A 37 -1.89 10.55 -23.27
C MET A 37 -2.27 9.06 -23.18
N VAL A 38 -1.53 8.20 -23.87
CA VAL A 38 -1.84 6.75 -23.98
C VAL A 38 -1.63 6.04 -22.65
N THR A 39 -0.55 6.34 -21.95
CA THR A 39 -0.24 5.73 -20.64
C THR A 39 -1.21 6.22 -19.57
N ASP A 40 -1.59 7.51 -19.58
CA ASP A 40 -2.63 8.05 -18.70
C ASP A 40 -3.98 7.34 -18.91
N ALA A 41 -4.37 7.13 -20.18
CA ALA A 41 -5.59 6.41 -20.54
C ALA A 41 -5.56 4.97 -20.02
N TYR A 42 -4.43 4.27 -20.18
CA TYR A 42 -4.25 2.90 -19.69
C TYR A 42 -4.32 2.83 -18.15
N ILE A 43 -3.55 3.67 -17.44
CA ILE A 43 -3.53 3.68 -15.97
C ILE A 43 -4.91 4.01 -15.42
N THR A 44 -5.62 4.97 -16.02
CA THR A 44 -6.98 5.30 -15.61
C THR A 44 -7.91 4.09 -15.78
N SER A 45 -7.91 3.48 -16.97
CA SER A 45 -8.79 2.35 -17.30
C SER A 45 -8.49 1.10 -16.47
N MET A 46 -7.21 0.81 -16.18
CA MET A 46 -6.79 -0.32 -15.33
C MET A 46 -7.29 -0.16 -13.88
N ASN A 47 -7.36 1.06 -13.39
CA ASN A 47 -7.76 1.31 -12.01
C ASN A 47 -9.29 1.35 -11.80
N ILE A 48 -10.08 1.60 -12.84
CA ILE A 48 -11.55 1.66 -12.73
C ILE A 48 -12.14 0.37 -12.12
N PRO A 49 -11.91 -0.83 -12.68
CA PRO A 49 -12.45 -2.07 -12.12
C PRO A 49 -11.92 -2.34 -10.71
N SER A 50 -10.67 -2.03 -10.45
CA SER A 50 -10.02 -2.24 -9.15
C SER A 50 -10.64 -1.34 -8.07
N ILE A 51 -10.80 -0.05 -8.33
CA ILE A 51 -11.35 0.93 -7.39
C ILE A 51 -12.82 0.64 -7.08
N LEU A 52 -13.62 0.37 -8.10
CA LEU A 52 -15.05 0.07 -7.93
C LEU A 52 -15.26 -1.20 -7.09
N PHE A 53 -14.41 -2.20 -7.28
CA PHE A 53 -14.58 -3.47 -6.59
C PHE A 53 -13.89 -3.54 -5.22
N THR A 54 -12.88 -2.70 -4.94
CA THR A 54 -12.13 -2.75 -3.67
C THR A 54 -13.02 -2.59 -2.44
N ALA A 55 -14.01 -1.70 -2.48
CA ALA A 55 -14.93 -1.51 -1.36
C ALA A 55 -15.78 -2.77 -1.09
N ILE A 56 -16.27 -3.40 -2.15
CA ILE A 56 -17.06 -4.65 -2.06
C ILE A 56 -16.18 -5.79 -1.55
N SER A 57 -15.00 -5.98 -2.14
CA SER A 57 -14.11 -7.08 -1.78
C SER A 57 -13.57 -6.99 -0.35
N SER A 58 -13.27 -5.78 0.12
CA SER A 58 -12.82 -5.58 1.51
C SER A 58 -13.93 -5.90 2.51
N ALA A 59 -15.15 -5.49 2.20
CA ALA A 59 -16.30 -5.79 3.04
C ALA A 59 -16.61 -7.30 3.05
N LEU A 60 -16.53 -7.96 1.90
CA LEU A 60 -16.68 -9.42 1.81
C LEU A 60 -15.59 -10.16 2.61
N ALA A 61 -14.33 -9.81 2.43
CA ALA A 61 -13.22 -10.48 3.11
C ALA A 61 -13.31 -10.38 4.65
N THR A 62 -13.72 -9.24 5.18
CA THR A 62 -13.84 -9.04 6.64
C THR A 62 -15.02 -9.75 7.27
N THR A 63 -16.11 -9.98 6.52
CA THR A 63 -17.35 -10.58 7.05
C THR A 63 -17.47 -12.06 6.73
N LEU A 64 -16.91 -12.52 5.60
CA LEU A 64 -17.00 -13.90 5.13
C LEU A 64 -16.36 -14.90 6.12
N ILE A 65 -15.13 -14.62 6.57
CA ILE A 65 -14.39 -15.55 7.43
C ILE A 65 -15.09 -15.78 8.78
N PRO A 66 -15.47 -14.75 9.54
CA PRO A 66 -16.18 -14.95 10.81
C PRO A 66 -17.51 -15.69 10.64
N LEU A 67 -18.30 -15.31 9.62
CA LEU A 67 -19.59 -15.95 9.37
C LEU A 67 -19.43 -17.40 8.91
N PHE A 68 -18.41 -17.72 8.10
CA PHE A 68 -18.12 -19.09 7.72
C PHE A 68 -17.92 -19.99 8.95
N PHE A 69 -17.07 -19.57 9.89
CA PHE A 69 -16.83 -20.31 11.13
C PHE A 69 -18.06 -20.36 12.03
N GLN A 70 -18.89 -19.32 12.04
CA GLN A 70 -20.15 -19.34 12.77
C GLN A 70 -21.11 -20.40 12.20
N VAL A 71 -21.29 -20.43 10.87
CA VAL A 71 -22.12 -21.43 10.19
C VAL A 71 -21.58 -22.84 10.43
N GLU A 72 -20.27 -23.03 10.34
CA GLU A 72 -19.61 -24.29 10.58
C GLU A 72 -19.88 -24.81 12.00
N LYS A 73 -19.79 -23.93 13.00
CA LYS A 73 -20.07 -24.27 14.41
C LYS A 73 -21.54 -24.59 14.65
N GLU A 74 -22.46 -23.86 14.02
CA GLU A 74 -23.90 -23.98 14.27
C GLU A 74 -24.56 -25.09 13.43
N LYS A 75 -24.10 -25.34 12.19
CA LYS A 75 -24.76 -26.21 11.20
C LYS A 75 -23.82 -27.21 10.52
N GLY A 76 -22.54 -27.25 10.89
CA GLY A 76 -21.53 -28.16 10.33
C GLY A 76 -20.86 -27.70 9.06
N GLU A 77 -19.82 -28.45 8.63
CA GLU A 77 -18.93 -28.11 7.51
C GLU A 77 -19.68 -28.00 6.17
N GLU A 78 -20.62 -28.92 5.90
CA GLU A 78 -21.37 -28.90 4.64
C GLU A 78 -22.18 -27.60 4.48
N SER A 79 -22.83 -27.15 5.55
CA SER A 79 -23.61 -25.90 5.56
C SER A 79 -22.73 -24.68 5.37
N SER A 80 -21.53 -24.65 5.94
CA SER A 80 -20.58 -23.56 5.78
C SER A 80 -20.02 -23.49 4.34
N LEU A 81 -19.81 -24.63 3.70
CA LEU A 81 -19.45 -24.68 2.29
C LEU A 81 -20.60 -24.23 1.38
N ASN A 82 -21.84 -24.63 1.67
CA ASN A 82 -23.01 -24.16 0.94
C ASN A 82 -23.21 -22.64 1.07
N PHE A 83 -22.97 -22.07 2.26
CA PHE A 83 -22.95 -20.63 2.49
C PHE A 83 -21.86 -19.94 1.61
N LEU A 84 -20.66 -20.51 1.55
CA LEU A 84 -19.58 -20.00 0.68
C LEU A 84 -19.95 -20.06 -0.80
N TYR A 85 -20.57 -21.16 -1.27
CA TYR A 85 -21.03 -21.29 -2.67
C TYR A 85 -22.13 -20.28 -2.99
N ASN A 86 -23.04 -20.02 -2.03
CA ASN A 86 -24.07 -19.01 -2.16
C ASN A 86 -23.47 -17.61 -2.35
N ILE A 87 -22.52 -17.20 -1.48
CA ILE A 87 -21.81 -15.92 -1.61
C ILE A 87 -21.04 -15.84 -2.93
N THR A 88 -20.36 -16.93 -3.32
CA THR A 88 -19.60 -16.96 -4.56
C THR A 88 -20.52 -16.75 -5.77
N SER A 89 -21.68 -17.43 -5.79
CA SER A 89 -22.67 -17.31 -6.86
C SER A 89 -23.29 -15.90 -6.91
N ILE A 90 -23.63 -15.33 -5.76
CA ILE A 90 -24.14 -13.95 -5.66
C ILE A 90 -23.08 -12.97 -6.16
N ALA A 91 -21.81 -13.15 -5.77
CA ALA A 91 -20.71 -12.29 -6.20
C ALA A 91 -20.47 -12.37 -7.71
N ILE A 92 -20.57 -13.55 -8.32
CA ILE A 92 -20.48 -13.73 -9.80
C ILE A 92 -21.57 -12.92 -10.48
N VAL A 93 -22.82 -13.09 -10.06
CA VAL A 93 -23.96 -12.40 -10.68
C VAL A 93 -23.86 -10.89 -10.48
N ALA A 94 -23.55 -10.45 -9.26
CA ALA A 94 -23.40 -9.03 -8.95
C ALA A 94 -22.27 -8.38 -9.75
N THR A 95 -21.10 -9.01 -9.81
CA THR A 95 -19.95 -8.46 -10.55
C THR A 95 -20.19 -8.52 -12.06
N LEU A 96 -20.89 -9.54 -12.58
CA LEU A 96 -21.28 -9.60 -13.99
C LEU A 96 -22.24 -8.45 -14.34
N ILE A 97 -23.27 -8.21 -13.53
CA ILE A 97 -24.21 -7.11 -13.73
C ILE A 97 -23.48 -5.77 -13.70
N LEU A 98 -22.62 -5.56 -12.70
CA LEU A 98 -21.82 -4.34 -12.59
C LEU A 98 -20.84 -4.16 -13.75
N SER A 99 -20.25 -5.25 -14.25
CA SER A 99 -19.38 -5.22 -15.44
C SER A 99 -20.15 -4.87 -16.71
N VAL A 100 -21.36 -5.40 -16.89
CA VAL A 100 -22.23 -5.06 -18.03
C VAL A 100 -22.66 -3.59 -17.96
N ILE A 101 -23.09 -3.13 -16.79
CA ILE A 101 -23.41 -1.70 -16.57
C ILE A 101 -22.16 -0.85 -16.86
N GLY A 102 -21.01 -1.22 -16.31
CA GLY A 102 -19.75 -0.51 -16.53
C GLY A 102 -19.30 -0.50 -18.00
N PHE A 103 -19.58 -1.57 -18.75
CA PHE A 103 -19.33 -1.64 -20.20
C PHE A 103 -20.23 -0.67 -20.99
N ILE A 104 -21.54 -0.65 -20.68
CA ILE A 104 -22.50 0.23 -21.33
C ILE A 104 -22.17 1.71 -21.01
N PHE A 105 -21.85 1.99 -19.76
CA PHE A 105 -21.53 3.34 -19.27
C PHE A 105 -20.02 3.61 -19.20
N ALA A 106 -19.19 2.90 -20.02
CA ALA A 106 -17.74 3.04 -19.96
C ALA A 106 -17.27 4.48 -20.21
N ARG A 107 -17.89 5.22 -21.14
CA ARG A 107 -17.52 6.60 -21.43
C ARG A 107 -17.79 7.56 -20.28
N PRO A 108 -19.01 7.70 -19.72
CA PRO A 108 -19.24 8.55 -18.56
C PRO A 108 -18.46 8.07 -17.33
N LEU A 109 -18.29 6.76 -17.16
CA LEU A 109 -17.47 6.23 -16.08
C LEU A 109 -16.01 6.69 -16.19
N THR A 110 -15.41 6.61 -17.37
CA THR A 110 -14.05 7.12 -17.62
C THR A 110 -13.96 8.62 -17.34
N GLN A 111 -14.97 9.40 -17.71
CA GLN A 111 -15.00 10.84 -17.42
C GLN A 111 -15.11 11.16 -15.92
N ILE A 112 -15.78 10.35 -15.12
CA ILE A 112 -15.79 10.52 -13.66
C ILE A 112 -14.38 10.38 -13.08
N PHE A 113 -13.59 9.42 -13.60
CA PHE A 113 -12.22 9.16 -13.16
C PHE A 113 -11.20 10.15 -13.72
N ALA A 114 -11.51 10.79 -14.84
CA ALA A 114 -10.64 11.73 -15.53
C ALA A 114 -11.49 12.78 -16.29
N ILE A 115 -11.95 13.80 -15.56
CA ILE A 115 -12.96 14.76 -16.05
C ILE A 115 -12.52 15.54 -17.29
N GLN A 116 -11.21 15.73 -17.46
CA GLN A 116 -10.64 16.48 -18.59
C GLN A 116 -10.28 15.61 -19.78
N PHE A 117 -10.54 14.29 -19.73
CA PHE A 117 -10.31 13.45 -20.91
C PHE A 117 -11.34 13.80 -21.98
N THR A 118 -10.85 14.25 -23.14
CA THR A 118 -11.65 14.64 -24.31
C THR A 118 -11.05 14.05 -25.57
N GLY A 119 -11.78 14.11 -26.69
CA GLY A 119 -11.28 13.66 -28.00
C GLY A 119 -10.70 12.26 -27.98
N GLU A 120 -9.57 12.07 -28.63
CA GLU A 120 -8.89 10.78 -28.80
C GLU A 120 -8.51 10.12 -27.46
N LYS A 121 -8.05 10.90 -26.49
CA LYS A 121 -7.68 10.39 -25.14
C LYS A 121 -8.86 9.71 -24.45
N LEU A 122 -10.04 10.32 -24.51
CA LEU A 122 -11.27 9.75 -23.95
C LEU A 122 -11.69 8.48 -24.71
N GLU A 123 -11.57 8.47 -26.03
CA GLU A 123 -11.93 7.31 -26.83
C GLU A 123 -11.02 6.12 -26.52
N ILE A 124 -9.69 6.33 -26.46
CA ILE A 124 -8.74 5.30 -26.05
C ILE A 124 -9.11 4.79 -24.67
N ALA A 125 -9.22 5.66 -23.67
CA ALA A 125 -9.53 5.26 -22.31
C ALA A 125 -10.88 4.53 -22.21
N THR A 126 -11.89 4.93 -22.99
CA THR A 126 -13.18 4.24 -23.03
C THR A 126 -13.06 2.83 -23.61
N ARG A 127 -12.30 2.64 -24.72
CA ARG A 127 -12.06 1.32 -25.30
C ARG A 127 -11.34 0.40 -24.32
N LEU A 128 -10.27 0.91 -23.68
CA LEU A 128 -9.50 0.14 -22.68
C LEU A 128 -10.37 -0.22 -21.46
N THR A 129 -11.21 0.71 -20.99
CA THR A 129 -12.15 0.46 -19.89
C THR A 129 -13.13 -0.65 -20.26
N LYS A 130 -13.69 -0.66 -21.47
CA LYS A 130 -14.59 -1.74 -21.95
C LYS A 130 -13.93 -3.11 -21.91
N ILE A 131 -12.64 -3.20 -22.23
CA ILE A 131 -11.88 -4.46 -22.17
C ILE A 131 -11.68 -4.89 -20.71
N MET A 132 -11.21 -3.97 -19.86
CA MET A 132 -10.76 -4.31 -18.51
C MET A 132 -11.87 -4.39 -17.47
N ILE A 133 -13.06 -3.82 -17.73
CA ILE A 133 -14.15 -3.76 -16.74
C ILE A 133 -14.63 -5.16 -16.32
N PHE A 134 -14.60 -6.15 -17.22
CA PHE A 134 -14.94 -7.54 -16.92
C PHE A 134 -13.91 -8.20 -15.98
N GLY A 135 -12.74 -7.59 -15.80
CA GLY A 135 -11.76 -8.00 -14.80
C GLY A 135 -12.29 -7.95 -13.37
N MET A 136 -13.32 -7.13 -13.09
CA MET A 136 -13.99 -7.09 -11.78
C MET A 136 -14.48 -8.47 -11.33
N ILE A 137 -14.97 -9.31 -12.24
CA ILE A 137 -15.47 -10.65 -11.94
C ILE A 137 -14.33 -11.48 -11.34
N PHE A 138 -13.16 -11.48 -12.01
CA PHE A 138 -12.00 -12.27 -11.58
C PHE A 138 -11.32 -11.72 -10.35
N ILE A 139 -11.29 -10.40 -10.17
CA ILE A 139 -10.84 -9.76 -8.92
C ILE A 139 -11.75 -10.19 -7.75
N GLY A 140 -13.06 -10.21 -7.97
CA GLY A 140 -14.05 -10.66 -6.98
C GLY A 140 -13.86 -12.11 -6.56
N LEU A 141 -13.79 -12.98 -7.54
CA LEU A 141 -13.60 -14.40 -7.32
C LEU A 141 -12.23 -14.70 -6.67
N SER A 142 -11.19 -13.98 -7.07
CA SER A 142 -9.87 -14.09 -6.47
C SER A 142 -9.89 -13.77 -4.97
N ASN A 143 -10.61 -12.72 -4.55
CA ASN A 143 -10.74 -12.36 -3.12
C ASN A 143 -11.54 -13.39 -2.31
N ILE A 144 -12.55 -14.03 -2.91
CA ILE A 144 -13.29 -15.13 -2.25
C ILE A 144 -12.39 -16.36 -2.10
N MET A 145 -11.62 -16.72 -3.14
CA MET A 145 -10.66 -17.82 -3.06
C MET A 145 -9.57 -17.54 -2.02
N MET A 146 -9.11 -16.29 -1.95
CA MET A 146 -8.18 -15.85 -0.89
C MET A 146 -8.77 -16.09 0.50
N SER A 147 -10.01 -15.69 0.73
CA SER A 147 -10.68 -15.88 2.03
C SER A 147 -10.85 -17.37 2.36
N PHE A 148 -11.23 -18.20 1.38
CA PHE A 148 -11.34 -19.65 1.56
C PHE A 148 -9.99 -20.29 1.91
N LEU A 149 -8.92 -19.92 1.20
CA LEU A 149 -7.57 -20.43 1.49
C LEU A 149 -7.10 -20.02 2.89
N GLN A 150 -7.45 -18.81 3.34
CA GLN A 150 -7.17 -18.34 4.70
C GLN A 150 -7.97 -19.14 5.76
N ILE A 151 -9.24 -19.46 5.50
CA ILE A 151 -10.06 -20.35 6.34
C ILE A 151 -9.37 -21.72 6.49
N LYS A 152 -8.78 -22.25 5.43
CA LYS A 152 -8.01 -23.51 5.43
C LYS A 152 -6.55 -23.31 5.92
N ASN A 153 -6.23 -22.19 6.60
CA ASN A 153 -4.91 -21.84 7.14
C ASN A 153 -3.79 -21.75 6.09
N ASN A 154 -4.11 -21.56 4.83
CA ASN A 154 -3.15 -21.38 3.76
C ASN A 154 -3.03 -19.89 3.42
N PHE A 155 -2.04 -19.20 4.04
CA PHE A 155 -1.78 -17.78 3.84
C PHE A 155 -0.75 -17.50 2.75
N LEU A 156 0.06 -18.50 2.39
CA LEU A 156 1.14 -18.32 1.41
C LEU A 156 0.61 -18.11 -0.01
N ILE A 157 -0.35 -18.92 -0.42
CA ILE A 157 -0.93 -18.86 -1.77
C ILE A 157 -1.59 -17.51 -2.05
N PRO A 158 -2.45 -16.96 -1.16
CA PRO A 158 -2.93 -15.59 -1.29
C PRO A 158 -1.82 -14.54 -1.43
N GLY A 159 -0.72 -14.68 -0.68
CA GLY A 159 0.43 -13.79 -0.81
C GLY A 159 1.11 -13.84 -2.19
N MET A 160 1.07 -15.00 -2.86
CA MET A 160 1.68 -15.21 -4.19
C MET A 160 0.80 -14.74 -5.36
N MET A 161 -0.46 -14.37 -5.14
CA MET A 161 -1.42 -14.08 -6.22
C MET A 161 -0.97 -12.96 -7.17
N ALA A 162 -0.16 -12.02 -6.68
CA ALA A 162 0.36 -10.93 -7.49
C ALA A 162 1.50 -11.37 -8.45
N ILE A 163 2.11 -12.55 -8.24
CA ILE A 163 3.22 -13.03 -9.05
C ILE A 163 2.76 -13.32 -10.49
N PRO A 164 1.77 -14.23 -10.74
CA PRO A 164 1.32 -14.50 -12.10
C PRO A 164 0.79 -13.26 -12.80
N TYR A 165 0.07 -12.40 -12.09
CA TYR A 165 -0.41 -11.13 -12.63
C TYR A 165 0.74 -10.25 -13.16
N ASN A 166 1.75 -9.98 -12.32
CA ASN A 166 2.85 -9.11 -12.72
C ASN A 166 3.68 -9.73 -13.85
N LEU A 167 3.94 -11.03 -13.82
CA LEU A 167 4.69 -11.72 -14.88
C LEU A 167 3.99 -11.62 -16.22
N ILE A 168 2.66 -11.85 -16.27
CA ILE A 168 1.89 -11.73 -17.51
C ILE A 168 1.91 -10.31 -18.03
N VAL A 169 1.65 -9.30 -17.18
CA VAL A 169 1.65 -7.90 -17.63
C VAL A 169 3.03 -7.49 -18.14
N ILE A 170 4.11 -7.84 -17.43
CA ILE A 170 5.48 -7.57 -17.90
C ILE A 170 5.73 -8.22 -19.26
N SER A 171 5.38 -9.50 -19.44
CA SER A 171 5.54 -10.21 -20.71
C SER A 171 4.76 -9.50 -21.82
N VAL A 172 3.50 -9.16 -21.56
CA VAL A 172 2.66 -8.49 -22.56
C VAL A 172 3.20 -7.10 -22.94
N ILE A 173 3.77 -6.34 -22.01
CA ILE A 173 4.40 -5.05 -22.35
C ILE A 173 5.48 -5.25 -23.42
N PHE A 174 6.33 -6.27 -23.30
CA PHE A 174 7.37 -6.56 -24.30
C PHE A 174 6.80 -7.03 -25.65
N PHE A 175 5.73 -7.80 -25.64
CA PHE A 175 5.13 -8.36 -26.87
C PHE A 175 4.06 -7.47 -27.51
N SER A 176 3.67 -6.37 -26.86
CA SER A 176 2.59 -5.49 -27.32
C SER A 176 2.96 -4.62 -28.52
N ASN A 177 4.25 -4.51 -28.87
CA ASN A 177 4.73 -3.63 -29.95
C ASN A 177 4.14 -2.21 -29.87
N ASN A 178 4.08 -1.64 -28.69
CA ASN A 178 3.48 -0.34 -28.37
C ASN A 178 1.96 -0.27 -28.65
N ASN A 179 1.29 -1.40 -28.89
CA ASN A 179 -0.17 -1.43 -29.01
C ASN A 179 -0.81 -1.51 -27.61
N ILE A 180 -1.44 -0.43 -27.21
CA ILE A 180 -2.03 -0.28 -25.88
C ILE A 180 -3.27 -1.18 -25.67
N GLU A 181 -3.97 -1.56 -26.74
CA GLU A 181 -5.12 -2.47 -26.66
C GLU A 181 -4.67 -3.90 -26.37
N ILE A 182 -3.54 -4.34 -26.94
CA ILE A 182 -2.92 -5.63 -26.62
C ILE A 182 -2.51 -5.65 -25.14
N LEU A 183 -1.95 -4.55 -24.65
CA LEU A 183 -1.61 -4.42 -23.23
C LEU A 183 -2.85 -4.49 -22.32
N ALA A 184 -3.95 -3.85 -22.71
CA ALA A 184 -5.21 -3.93 -21.97
C ALA A 184 -5.79 -5.35 -21.93
N MET A 185 -5.78 -6.06 -23.08
CA MET A 185 -6.18 -7.47 -23.15
C MET A 185 -5.27 -8.36 -22.28
N GLY A 186 -3.96 -8.15 -22.35
CA GLY A 186 -3.01 -8.86 -21.49
C GLY A 186 -3.21 -8.60 -20.01
N THR A 187 -3.56 -7.36 -19.64
CA THR A 187 -3.91 -7.01 -18.26
C THR A 187 -5.20 -7.71 -17.81
N PHE A 188 -6.19 -7.79 -18.67
CA PHE A 188 -7.40 -8.57 -18.41
C PHE A 188 -7.07 -10.06 -18.20
N ILE A 189 -6.23 -10.67 -19.06
CA ILE A 189 -5.75 -12.05 -18.89
C ILE A 189 -4.97 -12.20 -17.58
N ALA A 190 -4.18 -11.21 -17.19
CA ALA A 190 -3.48 -11.22 -15.92
C ALA A 190 -4.43 -11.23 -14.70
N MET A 191 -5.58 -10.53 -14.77
CA MET A 191 -6.63 -10.61 -13.75
C MET A 191 -7.25 -12.01 -13.66
N ILE A 192 -7.46 -12.65 -14.82
CA ILE A 192 -7.92 -14.05 -14.87
C ILE A 192 -6.90 -14.98 -14.23
N SER A 193 -5.61 -14.78 -14.50
CA SER A 193 -4.54 -15.62 -13.95
C SER A 193 -4.45 -15.59 -12.42
N GLN A 194 -4.72 -14.44 -11.79
CA GLN A 194 -4.81 -14.34 -10.32
C GLN A 194 -5.88 -15.25 -9.74
N PHE A 195 -7.05 -15.26 -10.38
CA PHE A 195 -8.15 -16.13 -9.98
C PHE A 195 -7.81 -17.59 -10.21
N LEU A 196 -7.36 -17.96 -11.43
CA LEU A 196 -7.04 -19.36 -11.77
C LEU A 196 -5.95 -19.93 -10.85
N PHE A 197 -4.92 -19.15 -10.55
CA PHE A 197 -3.87 -19.55 -9.62
C PHE A 197 -4.42 -19.90 -8.24
N GLN A 198 -5.23 -19.04 -7.66
CA GLN A 198 -5.83 -19.29 -6.35
C GLN A 198 -6.88 -20.40 -6.39
N HIS A 199 -7.69 -20.46 -7.45
CA HIS A 199 -8.72 -21.47 -7.64
C HIS A 199 -8.12 -22.89 -7.70
N TYR A 200 -7.00 -23.06 -8.40
CA TYR A 200 -6.29 -24.35 -8.44
C TYR A 200 -5.94 -24.85 -7.02
N PHE A 201 -5.40 -23.99 -6.18
CA PHE A 201 -5.09 -24.36 -4.81
C PHE A 201 -6.33 -24.48 -3.92
N ALA A 202 -7.38 -23.69 -4.17
CA ALA A 202 -8.64 -23.82 -3.44
C ALA A 202 -9.28 -25.18 -3.70
N VAL A 203 -9.29 -25.66 -4.95
CA VAL A 203 -9.79 -27.00 -5.30
C VAL A 203 -8.97 -28.09 -4.59
N LYS A 204 -7.64 -27.97 -4.55
CA LYS A 204 -6.78 -28.90 -3.78
C LYS A 204 -7.09 -28.92 -2.28
N ASN A 205 -7.61 -27.83 -1.73
CA ASN A 205 -8.01 -27.71 -0.33
C ASN A 205 -9.53 -28.01 -0.11
N GLY A 206 -10.18 -28.64 -1.10
CA GLY A 206 -11.54 -29.13 -0.97
C GLY A 206 -12.65 -28.19 -1.44
N PHE A 207 -12.29 -27.07 -2.11
CA PHE A 207 -13.29 -26.20 -2.73
C PHE A 207 -13.91 -26.92 -3.94
N LYS A 208 -15.24 -27.12 -3.90
CA LYS A 208 -16.03 -27.69 -5.01
C LYS A 208 -17.09 -26.66 -5.37
N PHE A 209 -16.87 -25.91 -6.44
CA PHE A 209 -17.86 -24.90 -6.82
C PHE A 209 -19.20 -25.55 -7.21
N LYS A 210 -20.26 -25.07 -6.57
CA LYS A 210 -21.65 -25.39 -6.92
C LYS A 210 -22.38 -24.06 -7.08
N PHE A 211 -22.97 -23.84 -8.24
CA PHE A 211 -23.78 -22.66 -8.46
C PHE A 211 -25.08 -22.80 -7.63
N TYR A 212 -25.22 -21.91 -6.64
CA TYR A 212 -26.33 -21.94 -5.72
C TYR A 212 -26.63 -20.52 -5.24
N ILE A 213 -27.86 -20.04 -5.45
CA ILE A 213 -28.30 -18.71 -5.01
C ILE A 213 -29.53 -18.85 -4.11
N ASN A 214 -29.36 -18.42 -2.88
CA ASN A 214 -30.45 -18.30 -1.91
C ASN A 214 -30.32 -16.97 -1.13
N LEU A 215 -31.01 -15.93 -1.61
CA LEU A 215 -31.02 -14.61 -0.98
C LEU A 215 -31.84 -14.60 0.34
N LYS A 216 -32.63 -15.64 0.60
CA LYS A 216 -33.42 -15.78 1.83
C LYS A 216 -32.65 -16.44 2.97
N ASP A 217 -31.42 -16.91 2.71
CA ASP A 217 -30.54 -17.48 3.72
C ASP A 217 -30.29 -16.49 4.87
N ASP A 218 -30.50 -16.94 6.12
CA ASP A 218 -30.41 -16.10 7.30
C ASP A 218 -29.00 -15.54 7.54
N TYR A 219 -27.96 -16.26 7.12
CA TYR A 219 -26.58 -15.79 7.24
C TYR A 219 -26.23 -14.75 6.17
N ILE A 220 -26.83 -14.85 4.96
CA ILE A 220 -26.76 -13.77 3.96
C ILE A 220 -27.42 -12.50 4.50
N LYS A 221 -28.59 -12.61 5.12
CA LYS A 221 -29.26 -11.46 5.75
C LYS A 221 -28.45 -10.88 6.91
N LYS A 222 -27.80 -11.71 7.73
CA LYS A 222 -26.89 -11.27 8.80
C LYS A 222 -25.63 -10.60 8.25
N MET A 223 -25.18 -10.98 7.08
CA MET A 223 -23.98 -10.42 6.43
C MET A 223 -24.19 -8.98 5.95
N ILE A 224 -25.36 -8.64 5.41
CA ILE A 224 -25.66 -7.32 4.85
C ILE A 224 -25.36 -6.16 5.82
N PRO A 225 -25.89 -6.14 7.07
CA PRO A 225 -25.61 -5.07 8.02
C PRO A 225 -24.14 -5.02 8.47
N LEU A 226 -23.39 -6.11 8.34
CA LEU A 226 -21.96 -6.14 8.63
C LEU A 226 -21.10 -5.61 7.47
N VAL A 227 -21.52 -5.88 6.24
CA VAL A 227 -20.86 -5.43 5.01
C VAL A 227 -21.00 -3.92 4.81
N LEU A 228 -22.17 -3.35 5.08
CA LEU A 228 -22.50 -1.96 4.76
C LEU A 228 -21.57 -0.92 5.43
N PRO A 229 -21.26 -1.00 6.74
CA PRO A 229 -20.33 -0.05 7.36
C PRO A 229 -18.91 -0.14 6.78
N VAL A 230 -18.40 -1.34 6.51
CA VAL A 230 -17.07 -1.55 5.93
C VAL A 230 -17.02 -1.02 4.49
N PHE A 231 -18.08 -1.30 3.71
CA PHE A 231 -18.23 -0.79 2.35
C PHE A 231 -18.20 0.75 2.33
N LEU A 232 -18.94 1.41 3.21
CA LEU A 232 -18.96 2.87 3.32
C LEU A 232 -17.59 3.43 3.73
N ALA A 233 -16.94 2.81 4.73
CA ALA A 233 -15.63 3.26 5.20
C ALA A 233 -14.54 3.17 4.10
N VAL A 234 -14.51 2.06 3.37
CA VAL A 234 -13.57 1.88 2.25
C VAL A 234 -13.97 2.76 1.07
N GLY A 235 -15.29 2.90 0.82
CA GLY A 235 -15.84 3.74 -0.25
C GLY A 235 -15.39 5.20 -0.16
N VAL A 236 -15.35 5.78 1.04
CA VAL A 236 -14.84 7.15 1.26
C VAL A 236 -13.39 7.29 0.75
N ARG A 237 -12.54 6.30 1.02
CA ARG A 237 -11.17 6.29 0.51
C ARG A 237 -11.12 6.16 -1.01
N GLN A 238 -11.99 5.35 -1.61
CA GLN A 238 -12.06 5.22 -3.07
C GLN A 238 -12.51 6.52 -3.75
N ILE A 239 -13.46 7.23 -3.15
CA ILE A 239 -13.89 8.56 -3.62
C ILE A 239 -12.69 9.53 -3.63
N ASN A 240 -11.86 9.53 -2.59
CA ASN A 240 -10.66 10.36 -2.57
C ASN A 240 -9.73 10.07 -3.75
N ILE A 241 -9.46 8.78 -4.03
CA ILE A 241 -8.60 8.37 -5.16
C ILE A 241 -9.21 8.82 -6.50
N ILE A 242 -10.53 8.74 -6.65
CA ILE A 242 -11.23 9.21 -7.86
C ILE A 242 -11.05 10.73 -8.02
N ILE A 243 -11.23 11.50 -6.95
CA ILE A 243 -11.07 12.95 -6.97
C ILE A 243 -9.63 13.35 -7.31
N ASP A 244 -8.64 12.72 -6.67
CA ASP A 244 -7.22 12.98 -6.94
C ASP A 244 -6.88 12.75 -8.41
N ARG A 245 -7.36 11.65 -9.01
CA ARG A 245 -7.15 11.33 -10.42
C ARG A 245 -7.89 12.26 -11.35
N SER A 246 -9.14 12.57 -11.03
CA SER A 246 -9.95 13.51 -11.79
C SER A 246 -9.27 14.88 -11.83
N LEU A 247 -8.78 15.38 -10.70
CA LEU A 247 -8.01 16.63 -10.64
C LEU A 247 -6.68 16.53 -11.39
N ALA A 248 -5.96 15.40 -11.27
CA ALA A 248 -4.72 15.18 -12.03
C ALA A 248 -4.95 15.25 -13.54
N SER A 249 -6.11 14.77 -14.02
CA SER A 249 -6.46 14.83 -15.45
C SER A 249 -6.59 16.25 -16.01
N THR A 250 -6.80 17.25 -15.15
CA THR A 250 -6.94 18.68 -15.56
C THR A 250 -5.59 19.37 -15.79
N LEU A 251 -4.48 18.73 -15.45
CA LEU A 251 -3.15 19.32 -15.44
C LEU A 251 -2.30 19.00 -16.68
N GLY A 252 -2.88 18.29 -17.64
CA GLY A 252 -2.24 17.95 -18.91
C GLY A 252 -1.91 16.45 -19.05
N ASP A 253 -1.36 16.14 -20.24
CA ASP A 253 -1.01 14.76 -20.58
C ASP A 253 0.23 14.28 -19.83
N GLY A 254 0.18 13.02 -19.41
CA GLY A 254 1.26 12.36 -18.67
C GLY A 254 1.23 12.60 -17.15
N ILE A 255 0.47 13.57 -16.64
CA ILE A 255 0.47 13.92 -15.21
C ILE A 255 -0.08 12.77 -14.35
N ILE A 256 -1.11 12.04 -14.80
CA ILE A 256 -1.61 10.87 -14.08
C ILE A 256 -0.51 9.81 -13.95
N THR A 257 0.24 9.57 -15.02
CA THR A 257 1.37 8.62 -15.05
C THR A 257 2.50 9.08 -14.13
N ILE A 258 2.86 10.35 -14.17
CA ILE A 258 3.89 10.97 -13.31
C ILE A 258 3.54 10.79 -11.83
N LEU A 259 2.31 11.16 -11.44
CA LEU A 259 1.85 11.02 -10.07
C LEU A 259 1.78 9.55 -9.63
N ASN A 260 1.36 8.65 -10.51
CA ASN A 260 1.34 7.21 -10.25
C ASN A 260 2.77 6.67 -10.02
N SER A 261 3.74 7.04 -10.87
CA SER A 261 5.14 6.61 -10.75
C SER A 261 5.79 7.15 -9.48
N ALA A 262 5.58 8.42 -9.15
CA ALA A 262 6.05 9.02 -7.89
C ALA A 262 5.44 8.32 -6.66
N ASN A 263 4.11 8.04 -6.70
CA ASN A 263 3.44 7.35 -5.61
C ASN A 263 3.92 5.90 -5.46
N LYS A 264 4.24 5.20 -6.55
CA LYS A 264 4.81 3.85 -6.50
C LYS A 264 6.18 3.79 -5.83
N LEU A 265 7.06 4.77 -6.08
CA LEU A 265 8.32 4.92 -5.34
C LEU A 265 8.07 5.16 -3.84
N ASN A 266 7.15 6.06 -3.52
CA ASN A 266 6.76 6.36 -2.15
C ASN A 266 6.19 5.13 -1.43
N GLU A 267 5.25 4.41 -2.05
CA GLU A 267 4.65 3.16 -1.51
C GLU A 267 5.70 2.05 -1.35
N PHE A 268 6.65 1.93 -2.28
CA PHE A 268 7.72 0.94 -2.20
C PHE A 268 8.62 1.21 -0.99
N ALA A 269 9.08 2.44 -0.82
CA ALA A 269 9.90 2.84 0.32
C ALA A 269 9.17 2.61 1.66
N LEU A 270 7.95 3.12 1.80
CA LEU A 270 7.13 2.90 3.01
C LEU A 270 6.88 1.42 3.28
N GLY A 271 6.58 0.66 2.23
CA GLY A 271 6.25 -0.75 2.34
C GLY A 271 7.38 -1.61 2.87
N LEU A 272 8.64 -1.30 2.55
CA LEU A 272 9.80 -2.03 3.08
C LEU A 272 9.96 -1.84 4.59
N PHE A 273 9.83 -0.63 5.07
CA PHE A 273 10.08 -0.30 6.47
C PHE A 273 8.87 -0.60 7.37
N ILE A 274 7.66 -0.21 6.95
CA ILE A 274 6.46 -0.39 7.77
C ILE A 274 6.11 -1.87 7.94
N SER A 275 6.20 -2.69 6.88
CA SER A 275 5.85 -4.10 6.98
C SER A 275 6.75 -4.86 7.94
N SER A 276 8.05 -4.52 7.97
CA SER A 276 9.02 -5.14 8.88
C SER A 276 8.69 -4.90 10.35
N ILE A 277 8.20 -3.70 10.67
CA ILE A 277 7.85 -3.30 12.03
C ILE A 277 6.50 -3.86 12.45
N THR A 278 5.52 -3.80 11.55
CA THR A 278 4.14 -4.24 11.79
C THR A 278 4.07 -5.71 12.22
N VAL A 279 4.80 -6.58 11.53
CA VAL A 279 4.83 -8.03 11.81
C VAL A 279 5.33 -8.34 13.22
N VAL A 280 6.25 -7.53 13.74
CA VAL A 280 6.83 -7.74 15.07
C VAL A 280 5.99 -7.09 16.18
N ILE A 281 5.50 -5.89 15.94
CA ILE A 281 4.88 -5.05 16.98
C ILE A 281 3.42 -5.43 17.22
N TYR A 282 2.65 -5.70 16.17
CA TYR A 282 1.21 -5.98 16.31
C TYR A 282 0.89 -7.14 17.27
N PRO A 283 1.53 -8.32 17.18
CA PRO A 283 1.28 -9.41 18.12
C PRO A 283 1.64 -9.07 19.57
N LEU A 284 2.68 -8.24 19.77
CA LEU A 284 3.09 -7.81 21.12
C LEU A 284 2.04 -6.89 21.74
N ILE A 285 1.53 -5.92 20.97
CA ILE A 285 0.48 -5.01 21.46
C ILE A 285 -0.81 -5.79 21.72
N ALA A 286 -1.24 -6.65 20.78
CA ALA A 286 -2.45 -7.44 20.90
C ALA A 286 -2.44 -8.37 22.12
N LYS A 287 -1.31 -9.01 22.43
CA LYS A 287 -1.18 -9.86 23.61
C LYS A 287 -1.34 -9.09 24.93
N LEU A 288 -0.78 -7.89 25.02
CA LEU A 288 -0.80 -7.09 26.24
C LEU A 288 -2.11 -6.32 26.44
N SER A 289 -2.87 -6.06 25.36
CA SER A 289 -4.16 -5.41 25.46
C SER A 289 -5.23 -6.29 26.12
N VAL A 290 -5.07 -7.63 26.03
CA VAL A 290 -5.99 -8.62 26.65
C VAL A 290 -5.78 -8.70 28.17
N ASP A 291 -4.55 -8.49 28.66
CA ASP A 291 -4.19 -8.67 30.08
C ASP A 291 -4.56 -7.45 30.97
N ASP A 292 -5.25 -6.45 30.43
CA ASP A 292 -5.64 -5.17 31.09
C ASP A 292 -4.48 -4.44 31.82
N LYS A 293 -3.24 -4.80 31.48
CA LYS A 293 -2.02 -4.21 32.03
C LYS A 293 -1.62 -2.98 31.24
N ARG A 294 -2.39 -1.89 31.37
CA ARG A 294 -2.13 -0.61 30.71
C ARG A 294 -0.70 -0.10 30.93
N THR A 295 -0.14 -0.31 32.11
CA THR A 295 1.24 0.08 32.46
C THR A 295 2.30 -0.63 31.61
N SER A 296 2.05 -1.87 31.17
CA SER A 296 2.96 -2.62 30.32
C SER A 296 2.86 -2.26 28.84
N LEU A 297 1.72 -1.66 28.42
CA LEU A 297 1.49 -1.24 27.03
C LEU A 297 2.20 0.07 26.68
N VAL A 298 2.26 1.01 27.62
CA VAL A 298 2.85 2.34 27.41
C VAL A 298 4.28 2.28 26.84
N PRO A 299 5.22 1.52 27.41
CA PRO A 299 6.58 1.42 26.87
C PRO A 299 6.63 0.83 25.44
N ILE A 300 5.72 -0.10 25.12
CA ILE A 300 5.69 -0.74 23.79
C ILE A 300 5.13 0.23 22.76
N VAL A 301 4.04 0.94 23.07
CA VAL A 301 3.47 1.98 22.20
C VAL A 301 4.52 3.06 21.91
N ARG A 302 5.20 3.58 22.95
CA ARG A 302 6.28 4.56 22.81
C ARG A 302 7.40 4.04 21.90
N LYS A 303 7.92 2.84 22.20
CA LYS A 303 9.01 2.23 21.39
C LYS A 303 8.59 2.03 19.95
N SER A 304 7.35 1.63 19.71
CA SER A 304 6.81 1.42 18.36
C SER A 304 6.77 2.73 17.56
N ILE A 305 6.27 3.80 18.18
CA ILE A 305 6.21 5.13 17.56
C ILE A 305 7.62 5.65 17.30
N ASN A 306 8.52 5.57 18.30
CA ASN A 306 9.89 6.03 18.15
C ASN A 306 10.64 5.24 17.06
N THR A 307 10.47 3.92 16.99
CA THR A 307 11.10 3.08 15.97
C THR A 307 10.66 3.50 14.56
N ILE A 308 9.36 3.76 14.35
CA ILE A 308 8.88 4.25 13.04
C ILE A 308 9.50 5.61 12.70
N ILE A 309 9.56 6.53 13.64
CA ILE A 309 10.15 7.87 13.45
C ILE A 309 11.63 7.74 13.07
N ILE A 310 12.40 6.97 13.84
CA ILE A 310 13.84 6.77 13.62
C ILE A 310 14.12 6.16 12.24
N LEU A 311 13.23 5.32 11.71
CA LEU A 311 13.42 4.69 10.41
C LEU A 311 12.87 5.53 9.25
N ILE A 312 11.70 6.14 9.37
CA ILE A 312 11.05 6.81 8.24
C ILE A 312 11.57 8.24 8.03
N VAL A 313 11.95 8.96 9.08
CA VAL A 313 12.48 10.32 8.94
C VAL A 313 13.73 10.38 8.04
N PRO A 314 14.78 9.56 8.25
CA PRO A 314 15.94 9.56 7.35
C PRO A 314 15.59 9.09 5.94
N VAL A 315 14.66 8.13 5.77
CA VAL A 315 14.20 7.69 4.45
C VAL A 315 13.49 8.83 3.72
N SER A 316 12.62 9.57 4.40
CA SER A 316 11.93 10.74 3.85
C SER A 316 12.91 11.82 3.38
N ILE A 317 13.86 12.22 4.23
CA ILE A 317 14.85 13.25 3.90
C ILE A 317 15.82 12.74 2.84
N GLY A 318 16.29 11.50 2.93
CA GLY A 318 17.15 10.88 1.93
C GLY A 318 16.48 10.80 0.55
N ALA A 319 15.19 10.44 0.50
CA ALA A 319 14.41 10.44 -0.72
C ALA A 319 14.25 11.84 -1.32
N MET A 320 14.09 12.89 -0.50
CA MET A 320 14.03 14.28 -0.99
C MET A 320 15.38 14.75 -1.54
N VAL A 321 16.49 14.42 -0.87
CA VAL A 321 17.84 14.84 -1.29
C VAL A 321 18.30 14.13 -2.55
N LEU A 322 18.03 12.82 -2.66
CA LEU A 322 18.43 11.99 -3.81
C LEU A 322 17.29 11.80 -4.82
N VAL A 323 16.29 12.68 -4.83
CA VAL A 323 15.06 12.48 -5.61
C VAL A 323 15.33 12.31 -7.10
N ASN A 324 16.12 13.21 -7.71
CA ASN A 324 16.43 13.16 -9.14
C ASN A 324 17.21 11.88 -9.51
N PRO A 325 18.35 11.57 -8.87
CA PRO A 325 19.06 10.33 -9.17
C PRO A 325 18.22 9.05 -8.90
N ILE A 326 17.38 9.03 -7.87
CA ILE A 326 16.50 7.88 -7.63
C ILE A 326 15.51 7.70 -8.79
N VAL A 327 14.85 8.76 -9.22
CA VAL A 327 13.88 8.71 -10.31
C VAL A 327 14.56 8.38 -11.64
N SER A 328 15.73 8.99 -11.93
CA SER A 328 16.53 8.72 -13.12
C SER A 328 16.92 7.25 -13.19
N VAL A 329 17.61 6.73 -12.18
CA VAL A 329 18.06 5.33 -12.15
C VAL A 329 16.91 4.34 -12.26
N VAL A 330 15.75 4.65 -11.69
CA VAL A 330 14.61 3.74 -11.69
C VAL A 330 13.82 3.80 -12.99
N TYR A 331 13.53 4.98 -13.50
CA TYR A 331 12.56 5.16 -14.59
C TYR A 331 13.15 5.69 -15.90
N GLU A 332 14.24 6.47 -15.88
CA GLU A 332 14.77 7.14 -17.07
C GLU A 332 15.40 6.16 -18.05
N ARG A 333 14.53 5.55 -18.83
CA ARG A 333 14.89 4.63 -19.91
C ARG A 333 13.79 4.58 -20.97
N GLY A 334 14.19 4.30 -22.22
CA GLY A 334 13.24 4.21 -23.34
C GLY A 334 12.47 5.52 -23.53
N ASN A 335 11.16 5.46 -23.43
CA ASN A 335 10.26 6.60 -23.63
C ASN A 335 10.05 7.47 -22.37
N PHE A 336 10.61 7.09 -21.22
CA PHE A 336 10.60 7.93 -20.02
C PHE A 336 11.84 8.84 -20.03
N ASN A 337 11.65 10.08 -20.43
CA ASN A 337 12.71 11.05 -20.69
C ASN A 337 13.04 11.92 -19.46
N GLU A 338 14.05 12.80 -19.60
CA GLU A 338 14.50 13.73 -18.57
C GLU A 338 13.36 14.65 -18.05
N THR A 339 12.46 15.09 -18.94
CA THR A 339 11.30 15.90 -18.53
C THR A 339 10.38 15.11 -17.61
N SER A 340 10.12 13.84 -17.92
CA SER A 340 9.35 12.93 -17.08
C SER A 340 10.03 12.71 -15.74
N THR A 341 11.37 12.57 -15.73
CA THR A 341 12.19 12.47 -14.52
C THR A 341 12.05 13.71 -13.64
N ALA A 342 12.15 14.90 -14.21
CA ALA A 342 12.03 16.16 -13.47
C ALA A 342 10.62 16.35 -12.86
N LEU A 343 9.57 16.04 -13.61
CA LEU A 343 8.20 16.13 -13.13
C LEU A 343 7.90 15.09 -12.04
N THR A 344 8.34 13.84 -12.22
CA THR A 344 8.17 12.77 -11.23
C THR A 344 8.95 13.06 -9.95
N SER A 345 10.16 13.58 -10.07
CA SER A 345 10.97 14.05 -8.93
C SER A 345 10.27 15.17 -8.17
N GLY A 346 9.71 16.15 -8.89
CA GLY A 346 8.92 17.21 -8.27
C GLY A 346 7.72 16.70 -7.48
N ALA A 347 7.03 15.65 -7.95
CA ALA A 347 5.94 15.01 -7.23
C ALA A 347 6.44 14.21 -6.01
N LEU A 348 7.54 13.46 -6.16
CA LEU A 348 8.07 12.59 -5.12
C LEU A 348 8.60 13.38 -3.91
N VAL A 349 9.22 14.57 -4.12
CA VAL A 349 9.64 15.45 -3.02
C VAL A 349 8.48 15.69 -2.05
N PHE A 350 7.33 16.08 -2.58
CA PHE A 350 6.16 16.39 -1.74
C PHE A 350 5.50 15.14 -1.14
N TYR A 351 5.46 14.01 -1.85
CA TYR A 351 5.04 12.73 -1.25
C TYR A 351 5.96 12.30 -0.10
N SER A 352 7.27 12.53 -0.23
CA SER A 352 8.24 12.15 0.79
C SER A 352 7.99 12.86 2.13
N ILE A 353 7.50 14.10 2.11
CA ILE A 353 7.09 14.83 3.35
C ILE A 353 6.02 14.03 4.11
N GLY A 354 5.06 13.45 3.38
CA GLY A 354 3.95 12.67 3.95
C GLY A 354 4.33 11.29 4.48
N MET A 355 5.52 10.77 4.13
CA MET A 355 5.96 9.42 4.57
C MET A 355 5.89 9.25 6.08
N VAL A 356 6.33 10.24 6.84
CA VAL A 356 6.32 10.20 8.31
C VAL A 356 4.89 10.09 8.84
N GLY A 357 3.98 10.90 8.30
CA GLY A 357 2.56 10.86 8.65
C GLY A 357 1.92 9.51 8.33
N SER A 358 2.21 8.93 7.16
CA SER A 358 1.70 7.62 6.73
C SER A 358 2.23 6.48 7.60
N GLY A 359 3.52 6.52 7.95
CA GLY A 359 4.13 5.55 8.86
C GLY A 359 3.53 5.59 10.25
N LEU A 360 3.40 6.79 10.82
CA LEU A 360 2.76 6.99 12.13
C LEU A 360 1.29 6.55 12.13
N THR A 361 0.53 6.93 11.12
CA THR A 361 -0.88 6.51 10.97
C THR A 361 -1.02 5.00 10.99
N THR A 362 -0.13 4.28 10.31
CA THR A 362 -0.18 2.81 10.26
C THR A 362 0.01 2.18 11.64
N ILE A 363 1.01 2.62 12.41
CA ILE A 363 1.26 2.09 13.76
C ILE A 363 0.16 2.51 14.75
N LEU A 364 -0.27 3.78 14.71
CA LEU A 364 -1.32 4.26 15.59
C LEU A 364 -2.64 3.52 15.35
N ASN A 365 -3.00 3.25 14.08
CA ASN A 365 -4.17 2.43 13.77
C ASN A 365 -4.08 1.03 14.38
N GLN A 366 -2.90 0.38 14.34
CA GLN A 366 -2.72 -0.93 14.95
C GLN A 366 -2.89 -0.90 16.47
N VAL A 367 -2.42 0.17 17.12
CA VAL A 367 -2.66 0.36 18.56
C VAL A 367 -4.14 0.45 18.85
N PHE A 368 -4.91 1.26 18.10
CA PHE A 368 -6.36 1.35 18.27
C PHE A 368 -7.07 0.01 18.00
N TYR A 369 -6.67 -0.71 16.97
CA TYR A 369 -7.24 -2.04 16.65
C TYR A 369 -6.97 -3.06 17.75
N ALA A 370 -5.82 -3.02 18.39
CA ALA A 370 -5.51 -3.87 19.52
C ALA A 370 -6.40 -3.58 20.75
N PHE A 371 -6.89 -2.34 20.89
CA PHE A 371 -7.91 -1.96 21.87
C PHE A 371 -9.35 -2.21 21.41
N ASN A 372 -9.56 -2.91 20.28
CA ASN A 372 -10.88 -3.11 19.66
C ASN A 372 -11.59 -1.80 19.25
N ASP A 373 -10.86 -0.68 19.17
CA ASP A 373 -11.38 0.60 18.68
C ASP A 373 -11.08 0.77 17.19
N THR A 374 -12.01 0.33 16.35
CA THR A 374 -11.96 0.53 14.89
C THR A 374 -12.61 1.84 14.46
N ASN A 375 -13.48 2.40 15.31
CA ASN A 375 -14.25 3.60 15.00
C ASN A 375 -13.39 4.87 14.97
N THR A 376 -12.44 5.01 15.90
CA THR A 376 -11.56 6.18 15.96
C THR A 376 -10.67 6.28 14.71
N PRO A 377 -9.94 5.24 14.28
CA PRO A 377 -9.20 5.25 13.01
C PRO A 377 -10.08 5.57 11.79
N MET A 378 -11.27 4.99 11.70
CA MET A 378 -12.20 5.21 10.60
C MET A 378 -12.64 6.68 10.51
N LYS A 379 -13.06 7.29 11.63
CA LYS A 379 -13.46 8.70 11.66
C LYS A 379 -12.30 9.63 11.28
N ILE A 380 -11.09 9.36 11.76
CA ILE A 380 -9.93 10.19 11.46
C ILE A 380 -9.49 10.01 10.01
N ALA A 381 -9.58 8.79 9.46
CA ALA A 381 -9.35 8.57 8.03
C ALA A 381 -10.33 9.39 7.17
N SER A 382 -11.62 9.46 7.55
CA SER A 382 -12.60 10.30 6.86
C SER A 382 -12.26 11.80 6.95
N VAL A 383 -11.82 12.29 8.11
CA VAL A 383 -11.34 13.66 8.27
C VAL A 383 -10.13 13.92 7.39
N SER A 384 -9.16 12.98 7.34
CA SER A 384 -7.99 13.10 6.46
C SER A 384 -8.37 13.19 4.99
N VAL A 385 -9.38 12.42 4.55
CA VAL A 385 -9.90 12.50 3.18
C VAL A 385 -10.49 13.88 2.89
N VAL A 386 -11.31 14.41 3.80
CA VAL A 386 -11.88 15.77 3.62
C VAL A 386 -10.78 16.83 3.55
N LEU A 387 -9.79 16.76 4.44
CA LEU A 387 -8.63 17.66 4.41
C LEU A 387 -7.87 17.54 3.10
N ASN A 388 -7.63 16.32 2.61
CA ASN A 388 -6.96 16.11 1.33
C ASN A 388 -7.73 16.77 0.18
N ILE A 389 -9.04 16.56 0.10
CA ILE A 389 -9.89 17.16 -0.95
C ILE A 389 -9.84 18.69 -0.87
N VAL A 390 -9.98 19.26 0.31
CA VAL A 390 -9.93 20.74 0.50
C VAL A 390 -8.57 21.28 0.06
N PHE A 391 -7.48 20.67 0.52
CA PHE A 391 -6.15 21.13 0.13
C PHE A 391 -5.83 20.87 -1.34
N ASN A 392 -6.37 19.82 -1.96
CA ASN A 392 -6.26 19.62 -3.41
C ASN A 392 -6.82 20.82 -4.19
N PHE A 393 -8.05 21.26 -3.88
CA PHE A 393 -8.66 22.40 -4.57
C PHE A 393 -7.93 23.72 -4.33
N ILE A 394 -7.30 23.89 -3.18
CA ILE A 394 -6.52 25.09 -2.87
C ILE A 394 -5.16 25.02 -3.57
N LEU A 395 -4.39 23.95 -3.34
CA LEU A 395 -3.00 23.88 -3.74
C LEU A 395 -2.81 23.64 -5.24
N ILE A 396 -3.76 22.99 -5.92
CA ILE A 396 -3.70 22.79 -7.36
C ILE A 396 -3.60 24.13 -8.12
N LYS A 397 -4.23 25.17 -7.62
CA LYS A 397 -4.22 26.52 -8.26
C LYS A 397 -2.84 27.18 -8.20
N TYR A 398 -2.06 26.93 -7.16
CA TYR A 398 -0.77 27.58 -6.93
C TYR A 398 0.43 26.72 -7.33
N MET A 399 0.29 25.38 -7.23
CA MET A 399 1.42 24.44 -7.37
C MET A 399 1.17 23.35 -8.43
N GLY A 400 0.00 23.36 -9.11
CA GLY A 400 -0.35 22.33 -10.08
C GLY A 400 -0.30 20.92 -9.47
N TYR A 401 0.32 19.97 -10.19
CA TYR A 401 0.43 18.57 -9.75
C TYR A 401 1.20 18.39 -8.43
N ARG A 402 2.17 19.28 -8.13
CA ARG A 402 2.89 19.28 -6.83
C ARG A 402 1.94 19.60 -5.68
N GLY A 403 0.91 20.41 -5.94
CA GLY A 403 -0.13 20.73 -4.96
C GLY A 403 -0.94 19.50 -4.54
N LEU A 404 -1.26 18.59 -5.46
CA LEU A 404 -1.97 17.32 -5.15
C LEU A 404 -1.13 16.42 -4.22
N THR A 405 0.17 16.31 -4.50
CA THR A 405 1.07 15.49 -3.68
C THR A 405 1.32 16.10 -2.29
N LEU A 406 1.41 17.43 -2.22
CA LEU A 406 1.52 18.15 -0.96
C LEU A 406 0.22 18.03 -0.12
N ALA A 407 -0.95 18.13 -0.75
CA ALA A 407 -2.25 17.95 -0.09
C ALA A 407 -2.35 16.55 0.56
N THR A 408 -1.91 15.52 -0.15
CA THR A 408 -1.84 14.15 0.38
C THR A 408 -0.92 14.07 1.60
N SER A 409 0.22 14.73 1.56
CA SER A 409 1.18 14.77 2.67
C SER A 409 0.63 15.52 3.89
N ILE A 410 0.00 16.67 3.67
CA ILE A 410 -0.65 17.45 4.75
C ILE A 410 -1.76 16.62 5.40
N ALA A 411 -2.61 15.97 4.61
CA ALA A 411 -3.70 15.14 5.11
C ALA A 411 -3.18 13.95 5.94
N SER A 412 -2.11 13.30 5.48
CA SER A 412 -1.47 12.19 6.17
C SER A 412 -0.86 12.62 7.51
N ILE A 413 -0.14 13.73 7.55
CA ILE A 413 0.45 14.29 8.77
C ILE A 413 -0.65 14.73 9.73
N SER A 414 -1.67 15.46 9.25
CA SER A 414 -2.79 15.89 10.07
C SER A 414 -3.53 14.72 10.70
N GLY A 415 -3.80 13.67 9.92
CA GLY A 415 -4.42 12.44 10.40
C GLY A 415 -3.60 11.77 11.50
N SER A 416 -2.28 11.66 11.33
CA SER A 416 -1.40 11.07 12.34
C SER A 416 -1.35 11.90 13.64
N ILE A 417 -1.35 13.22 13.55
CA ILE A 417 -1.41 14.11 14.71
C ILE A 417 -2.75 13.94 15.46
N ILE A 418 -3.87 13.89 14.75
CA ILE A 418 -5.19 13.70 15.37
C ILE A 418 -5.26 12.32 16.05
N LEU A 419 -4.75 11.25 15.41
CA LEU A 419 -4.65 9.92 16.03
C LEU A 419 -3.81 9.94 17.30
N PHE A 420 -2.67 10.61 17.28
CA PHE A 420 -1.77 10.74 18.42
C PHE A 420 -2.46 11.47 19.61
N ILE A 421 -3.17 12.55 19.33
CA ILE A 421 -3.94 13.30 20.35
C ILE A 421 -5.08 12.44 20.93
N LYS A 422 -5.80 11.69 20.05
CA LYS A 422 -6.86 10.78 20.49
C LYS A 422 -6.31 9.63 21.34
N LEU A 423 -5.16 9.08 20.97
CA LEU A 423 -4.49 8.03 21.73
C LEU A 423 -4.15 8.52 23.14
N LYS A 424 -3.62 9.74 23.28
CA LYS A 424 -3.38 10.36 24.59
C LYS A 424 -4.64 10.41 25.47
N LYS A 425 -5.80 10.72 24.86
CA LYS A 425 -7.07 10.75 25.59
C LYS A 425 -7.53 9.37 26.05
N ASN A 426 -7.22 8.31 25.27
CA ASN A 426 -7.67 6.96 25.55
C ASN A 426 -6.80 6.22 26.57
N ILE A 427 -5.48 6.33 26.46
CA ILE A 427 -4.54 5.56 27.31
C ILE A 427 -3.80 6.41 28.36
N GLY A 428 -3.99 7.73 28.33
CA GLY A 428 -3.32 8.67 29.24
C GLY A 428 -1.93 9.03 28.78
N ASP A 429 -1.02 9.27 29.74
CA ASP A 429 0.36 9.60 29.44
C ASP A 429 1.12 8.35 28.97
N PHE A 430 1.66 8.41 27.75
CA PHE A 430 2.56 7.41 27.16
C PHE A 430 3.91 8.02 26.79
N GLU A 431 4.38 8.95 27.60
CA GLU A 431 5.66 9.63 27.46
C GLU A 431 5.77 10.45 26.16
N GLN A 432 4.72 11.21 25.81
CA GLN A 432 4.66 12.02 24.58
C GLN A 432 5.85 12.97 24.45
N VAL A 433 6.32 13.54 25.57
CA VAL A 433 7.48 14.44 25.60
C VAL A 433 8.74 13.74 25.09
N ASN A 434 8.91 12.46 25.45
CA ASN A 434 10.03 11.65 24.96
C ASN A 434 9.90 11.40 23.45
N ILE A 435 8.70 11.08 22.96
CA ILE A 435 8.44 10.90 21.52
C ILE A 435 8.75 12.19 20.76
N ILE A 436 8.31 13.34 21.23
CA ILE A 436 8.61 14.64 20.60
C ILE A 436 10.12 14.90 20.58
N LYS A 437 10.82 14.65 21.70
CA LYS A 437 12.28 14.77 21.77
C LYS A 437 12.98 13.85 20.77
N THR A 438 12.57 12.59 20.69
CA THR A 438 13.10 11.61 19.71
C THR A 438 12.84 12.07 18.28
N THR A 439 11.64 12.60 18.00
CA THR A 439 11.29 13.14 16.68
C THR A 439 12.21 14.30 16.30
N LEU A 440 12.40 15.28 17.18
CA LEU A 440 13.28 16.42 16.93
C LEU A 440 14.73 16.00 16.70
N LYS A 441 15.26 15.10 17.57
CA LYS A 441 16.61 14.55 17.42
C LYS A 441 16.75 13.81 16.07
N SER A 442 15.77 13.01 15.69
CA SER A 442 15.76 12.29 14.41
C SER A 442 15.72 13.23 13.21
N ILE A 443 14.92 14.31 13.26
CA ILE A 443 14.85 15.32 12.20
C ILE A 443 16.20 16.02 12.05
N ILE A 444 16.80 16.49 13.15
CA ILE A 444 18.10 17.17 13.13
C ILE A 444 19.17 16.23 12.57
N ALA A 445 19.24 14.99 13.06
CA ALA A 445 20.17 13.98 12.58
C ALA A 445 19.98 13.68 11.09
N ALA A 446 18.74 13.58 10.62
CA ALA A 446 18.44 13.30 9.24
C ALA A 446 18.71 14.49 8.30
N VAL A 447 18.53 15.73 8.77
CA VAL A 447 18.93 16.92 8.01
C VAL A 447 20.45 16.96 7.84
N LEU A 448 21.22 16.73 8.90
CA LEU A 448 22.68 16.63 8.83
C LEU A 448 23.13 15.49 7.91
N MET A 449 22.49 14.32 8.03
CA MET A 449 22.66 13.22 7.09
C MET A 449 22.41 13.66 5.65
N GLY A 450 21.31 14.38 5.40
CA GLY A 450 20.93 14.85 4.06
C GLY A 450 21.99 15.76 3.44
N VAL A 451 22.57 16.67 4.23
CA VAL A 451 23.69 17.52 3.78
C VAL A 451 24.89 16.67 3.36
N VAL A 452 25.30 15.70 4.21
CA VAL A 452 26.42 14.80 3.90
C VAL A 452 26.12 13.95 2.67
N VAL A 453 24.92 13.38 2.57
CA VAL A 453 24.47 12.60 1.41
C VAL A 453 24.56 13.40 0.11
N SER A 454 24.14 14.68 0.13
CA SER A 454 24.25 15.55 -1.04
C SER A 454 25.70 15.76 -1.50
N PHE A 455 26.63 15.97 -0.55
CA PHE A 455 28.06 16.11 -0.87
C PHE A 455 28.66 14.79 -1.36
N VAL A 456 28.38 13.69 -0.67
CA VAL A 456 28.89 12.36 -1.04
C VAL A 456 28.41 11.96 -2.42
N TYR A 457 27.13 12.22 -2.75
CA TYR A 457 26.59 11.92 -4.06
C TYR A 457 27.31 12.71 -5.17
N LYS A 458 27.47 14.04 -5.00
CA LYS A 458 28.17 14.87 -5.96
C LYS A 458 29.64 14.45 -6.15
N PHE A 459 30.30 14.04 -5.08
CA PHE A 459 31.67 13.56 -5.13
C PHE A 459 31.76 12.19 -5.79
N SER A 460 30.91 11.25 -5.42
CA SER A 460 30.95 9.90 -5.96
C SER A 460 30.52 9.82 -7.42
N ILE A 461 29.57 10.64 -7.88
CA ILE A 461 29.19 10.67 -9.31
C ILE A 461 30.32 11.18 -10.20
N ASN A 462 31.11 12.17 -9.73
CA ASN A 462 32.25 12.67 -10.44
C ASN A 462 33.38 11.62 -10.54
N LEU A 463 33.52 10.73 -9.56
CA LEU A 463 34.52 9.67 -9.55
C LEU A 463 34.11 8.44 -10.35
N THR A 464 32.88 7.99 -10.15
CA THR A 464 32.40 6.70 -10.66
C THR A 464 31.74 6.80 -12.02
N GLN A 465 31.14 7.96 -12.33
CA GLN A 465 30.28 8.20 -13.50
C GLN A 465 29.05 7.24 -13.57
N PHE A 466 28.78 6.48 -12.50
CA PHE A 466 27.68 5.54 -12.39
C PHE A 466 26.69 6.00 -11.32
N GLU A 467 25.50 6.44 -11.74
CA GLU A 467 24.45 6.95 -10.83
C GLU A 467 24.05 5.93 -9.77
N PHE A 468 23.78 4.69 -10.18
CA PHE A 468 23.36 3.64 -9.27
C PHE A 468 24.37 3.37 -8.14
N LEU A 469 25.67 3.30 -8.49
CA LEU A 469 26.73 3.09 -7.51
C LEU A 469 26.86 4.31 -6.57
N SER A 470 26.75 5.51 -7.12
CA SER A 470 26.81 6.76 -6.35
C SER A 470 25.66 6.89 -5.35
N ILE A 471 24.44 6.43 -5.71
CA ILE A 471 23.31 6.35 -4.80
C ILE A 471 23.62 5.37 -3.66
N ILE A 472 24.11 4.15 -3.97
CA ILE A 472 24.43 3.15 -2.95
C ILE A 472 25.46 3.67 -1.96
N ILE A 473 26.57 4.25 -2.45
CA ILE A 473 27.61 4.84 -1.60
C ILE A 473 27.00 5.91 -0.71
N SER A 474 26.19 6.81 -1.27
CA SER A 474 25.56 7.90 -0.54
C SER A 474 24.58 7.40 0.54
N VAL A 475 23.81 6.36 0.25
CA VAL A 475 22.89 5.73 1.23
C VAL A 475 23.66 5.06 2.35
N ILE A 476 24.75 4.35 2.05
CA ILE A 476 25.57 3.68 3.07
C ILE A 476 26.22 4.74 3.98
N VAL A 477 26.88 5.75 3.42
CA VAL A 477 27.52 6.82 4.20
C VAL A 477 26.47 7.59 5.00
N GLY A 478 25.34 7.92 4.38
CA GLY A 478 24.21 8.57 5.06
C GLY A 478 23.69 7.76 6.25
N SER A 479 23.52 6.45 6.08
CA SER A 479 23.06 5.58 7.16
C SER A 479 24.04 5.54 8.33
N ILE A 480 25.35 5.53 8.05
CA ILE A 480 26.41 5.58 9.06
C ILE A 480 26.36 6.91 9.80
N VAL A 481 26.33 8.04 9.07
CA VAL A 481 26.27 9.38 9.66
C VAL A 481 25.01 9.54 10.53
N TYR A 482 23.86 9.12 10.04
CA TYR A 482 22.61 9.15 10.81
C TYR A 482 22.71 8.32 12.09
N GLY A 483 23.23 7.11 12.01
CA GLY A 483 23.45 6.25 13.19
C GLY A 483 24.37 6.89 14.22
N ILE A 484 25.50 7.49 13.80
CA ILE A 484 26.42 8.22 14.68
C ILE A 484 25.72 9.39 15.36
N MET A 485 24.92 10.17 14.61
CA MET A 485 24.19 11.31 15.17
C MET A 485 23.15 10.87 16.21
N LEU A 486 22.42 9.77 15.96
CA LEU A 486 21.48 9.24 16.96
C LEU A 486 22.18 8.79 18.25
N ILE A 487 23.37 8.19 18.14
CA ILE A 487 24.18 7.81 19.31
C ILE A 487 24.64 9.07 20.05
N THR A 488 25.14 10.07 19.34
CA THR A 488 25.61 11.34 19.92
C THR A 488 24.48 12.09 20.63
N PHE A 489 23.28 12.09 20.04
CA PHE A 489 22.09 12.68 20.64
C PHE A 489 21.47 11.81 21.74
N LYS A 490 22.08 10.67 22.04
CA LYS A 490 21.64 9.73 23.10
C LYS A 490 20.16 9.39 22.94
N VAL A 491 19.79 8.85 21.79
CA VAL A 491 18.43 8.35 21.53
C VAL A 491 18.28 7.01 22.23
N ASP A 492 17.28 6.89 23.10
CA ASP A 492 17.13 5.75 24.02
C ASP A 492 17.01 4.40 23.30
N GLU A 493 16.26 4.35 22.19
CA GLU A 493 16.04 3.14 21.40
C GLU A 493 17.36 2.62 20.79
N VAL A 494 18.23 3.51 20.34
CA VAL A 494 19.52 3.15 19.74
C VAL A 494 20.50 2.69 20.81
N ASN A 495 20.54 3.38 21.95
CA ASN A 495 21.37 2.98 23.08
C ASN A 495 20.98 1.60 23.63
N TRP A 496 19.67 1.31 23.68
CA TRP A 496 19.18 -0.01 24.07
C TRP A 496 19.65 -1.10 23.09
N LEU A 497 19.57 -0.88 21.77
CA LEU A 497 20.07 -1.80 20.76
C LEU A 497 21.56 -2.04 20.90
N LEU A 498 22.37 -0.99 21.07
CA LEU A 498 23.81 -1.11 21.26
C LEU A 498 24.18 -1.93 22.51
N ASN A 499 23.47 -1.68 23.62
CA ASN A 499 23.69 -2.43 24.87
C ASN A 499 23.29 -3.91 24.72
N TYR A 500 22.21 -4.20 23.97
CA TYR A 500 21.79 -5.57 23.68
C TYR A 500 22.85 -6.31 22.85
N PHE A 501 23.40 -5.67 21.80
CA PHE A 501 24.48 -6.25 20.99
C PHE A 501 25.76 -6.47 21.82
N LYS A 502 26.17 -5.49 22.63
CA LYS A 502 27.32 -5.65 23.54
C LYS A 502 27.13 -6.85 24.47
N TYR A 503 25.96 -6.98 25.08
CA TYR A 503 25.65 -8.11 25.97
C TYR A 503 25.65 -9.45 25.23
N SER A 504 25.08 -9.49 24.03
CA SER A 504 25.01 -10.70 23.19
C SER A 504 26.40 -11.18 22.75
N ILE A 505 27.29 -10.25 22.38
CA ILE A 505 28.68 -10.53 21.99
C ILE A 505 29.49 -11.01 23.21
N CYS A 506 29.37 -10.33 24.37
CA CYS A 506 30.05 -10.77 25.62
C CYS A 506 29.58 -12.14 26.12
N LYS A 507 28.31 -12.49 25.88
CA LYS A 507 27.78 -13.81 26.23
C LYS A 507 28.30 -14.91 25.30
N LYS A 508 28.49 -14.64 24.01
CA LYS A 508 29.10 -15.56 23.05
C LYS A 508 30.58 -15.80 23.35
N SER A 509 31.34 -14.74 23.63
CA SER A 509 32.76 -14.85 23.96
C SER A 509 33.02 -15.61 25.27
N LYS A 510 32.07 -15.57 26.23
CA LYS A 510 32.15 -16.41 27.46
C LYS A 510 31.76 -17.87 27.25
N LEU A 511 31.03 -18.19 26.17
CA LEU A 511 30.67 -19.57 25.81
C LEU A 511 31.74 -20.25 24.91
N GLU A 512 32.64 -19.47 24.30
CA GLU A 512 33.76 -19.97 23.52
C GLU A 512 35.07 -20.16 24.34
N ILE A 513 35.07 -19.72 25.61
CA ILE A 513 36.24 -19.81 26.52
C ILE A 513 36.06 -20.93 27.59
N ASN A 514 34.87 -21.55 27.64
CA ASN A 514 34.59 -22.76 28.45
C ASN A 514 34.29 -23.94 27.52
#